data_b9193ccab2497ae26172b0269a72c0f7
#
_entry.id   b9193ccab2497ae26172b0269a72c0f7
#
_cell.length_a   1.000
_cell.length_b   1.000
_cell.length_c   1.000
_cell.angle_alpha   90.00
_cell.angle_beta   90.00
_cell.angle_gamma   90.00
#
_symmetry.space_group_name_H-M   'P 1'
#
loop_
_entity.id
_entity.type
_entity.pdbx_description
1 polymer ?
#
loop_
_entity_poly.entity_id
_entity_poly.type
_entity_poly.pdbx_seq_one_letter_code
_entity_poly.pdbx_strand_id
1 'polypeptide(L)'
;NVCQSRSISLRLELCEENPVVSIDTSLFEQVIINIIKNSAESIGENGEIIIRTSASPLMLEIGDTGQGISKEVEAKLFSPFFSTKPNGQGIGLIFIREVLMKHDCTFSLRPYPDGITRFRICF
;
A
#
# COMPACT_ATOMS: atom_id res chain seq x y z
N ASN A 1 -12.76 5.54 11.53
CA ASN A 1 -12.22 4.97 10.30
C ASN A 1 -12.04 3.46 10.42
N VAL A 2 -11.67 2.82 9.35
CA VAL A 2 -11.58 1.35 9.31
C VAL A 2 -10.52 0.80 10.27
N CYS A 3 -9.43 1.53 10.49
CA CYS A 3 -8.38 1.11 11.40
C CYS A 3 -8.87 1.11 12.83
N GLN A 4 -9.60 2.13 13.26
CA GLN A 4 -10.14 2.21 14.61
C GLN A 4 -11.13 1.09 14.88
N SER A 5 -12.03 0.79 13.94
CA SER A 5 -13.05 -0.23 14.13
C SER A 5 -12.46 -1.64 14.19
N ARG A 6 -11.25 -1.86 13.68
CA ARG A 6 -10.57 -3.16 13.68
C ARG A 6 -9.42 -3.27 14.66
N SER A 7 -9.25 -2.29 15.54
CA SER A 7 -8.14 -2.25 16.51
C SER A 7 -6.77 -2.34 15.81
N ILE A 8 -6.63 -1.60 14.73
CA ILE A 8 -5.38 -1.52 13.99
C ILE A 8 -4.69 -0.21 14.35
N SER A 9 -3.44 -0.29 14.80
CA SER A 9 -2.65 0.91 15.07
C SER A 9 -1.99 1.40 13.78
N LEU A 10 -1.89 2.73 13.68
CA LEU A 10 -1.26 3.39 12.56
C LEU A 10 -0.02 4.10 13.05
N ARG A 11 1.14 3.71 12.56
CA ARG A 11 2.42 4.31 12.94
C ARG A 11 3.01 5.07 11.76
N LEU A 12 3.47 6.29 12.01
CA LEU A 12 4.11 7.12 11.00
C LEU A 12 5.61 7.24 11.29
N GLU A 13 6.43 6.94 10.28
CA GLU A 13 7.88 7.10 10.34
C GLU A 13 8.28 7.98 9.17
N LEU A 14 8.08 9.29 9.33
CA LEU A 14 8.30 10.25 8.26
C LEU A 14 9.75 10.76 8.30
N CYS A 15 10.34 10.98 7.12
CA CYS A 15 11.67 11.56 7.04
C CYS A 15 11.67 13.01 7.49
N GLU A 16 12.83 13.48 7.98
CA GLU A 16 12.95 14.87 8.47
C GLU A 16 12.89 15.89 7.34
N GLU A 17 13.41 15.52 6.18
CA GLU A 17 13.34 16.38 5.01
C GLU A 17 11.89 16.49 4.53
N ASN A 18 11.58 17.57 3.81
CA ASN A 18 10.28 17.76 3.18
C ASN A 18 10.41 17.64 1.67
N PRO A 19 10.58 16.42 1.13
CA PRO A 19 10.70 16.26 -0.31
C PRO A 19 9.41 16.66 -1.01
N VAL A 20 9.55 17.25 -2.18
CA VAL A 20 8.42 17.70 -2.97
C VAL A 20 8.34 16.88 -4.25
N VAL A 21 7.14 16.42 -4.58
CA VAL A 21 6.89 15.66 -5.80
C VAL A 21 5.76 16.34 -6.57
N SER A 22 5.80 16.18 -7.89
CA SER A 22 4.76 16.72 -8.76
C SER A 22 3.72 15.64 -9.02
N ILE A 23 2.59 15.72 -8.34
CA ILE A 23 1.54 14.68 -8.40
C ILE A 23 0.16 15.32 -8.40
N ASP A 24 -0.83 14.54 -8.88
CA ASP A 24 -2.24 14.90 -8.71
C ASP A 24 -2.65 14.50 -7.28
N THR A 25 -2.85 15.49 -6.43
CA THR A 25 -3.14 15.27 -5.02
C THR A 25 -4.38 14.42 -4.80
N SER A 26 -5.45 14.70 -5.53
CA SER A 26 -6.71 13.96 -5.38
C SER A 26 -6.54 12.48 -5.74
N LEU A 27 -5.85 12.19 -6.84
CA LEU A 27 -5.61 10.82 -7.26
C LEU A 27 -4.73 10.08 -6.26
N PHE A 28 -3.68 10.73 -5.76
CA PHE A 28 -2.78 10.11 -4.78
C PHE A 28 -3.46 9.88 -3.43
N GLU A 29 -4.36 10.75 -3.01
CA GLU A 29 -5.17 10.50 -1.82
C GLU A 29 -5.96 9.20 -1.97
N GLN A 30 -6.58 8.99 -3.13
CA GLN A 30 -7.32 7.76 -3.39
C GLN A 30 -6.41 6.55 -3.43
N VAL A 31 -5.22 6.67 -3.98
CA VAL A 31 -4.22 5.60 -3.97
C VAL A 31 -3.88 5.20 -2.54
N ILE A 32 -3.54 6.17 -1.71
CA ILE A 32 -3.16 5.91 -0.32
C ILE A 32 -4.32 5.29 0.45
N ILE A 33 -5.53 5.82 0.30
CA ILE A 33 -6.72 5.28 0.94
C ILE A 33 -6.94 3.81 0.53
N ASN A 34 -6.81 3.52 -0.76
CA ASN A 34 -6.99 2.16 -1.26
C ASN A 34 -5.93 1.21 -0.71
N ILE A 35 -4.68 1.66 -0.63
CA ILE A 35 -3.60 0.85 -0.05
C ILE A 35 -3.88 0.56 1.42
N ILE A 36 -4.26 1.58 2.19
CA ILE A 36 -4.56 1.41 3.62
C ILE A 36 -5.75 0.48 3.81
N LYS A 37 -6.79 0.60 3.00
CA LYS A 37 -7.93 -0.32 3.06
C LYS A 37 -7.51 -1.76 2.80
N ASN A 38 -6.68 -1.98 1.77
CA ASN A 38 -6.19 -3.31 1.46
C ASN A 38 -5.35 -3.88 2.60
N SER A 39 -4.51 -3.05 3.21
CA SER A 39 -3.71 -3.45 4.36
C SER A 39 -4.59 -3.81 5.55
N ALA A 40 -5.61 -2.99 5.85
CA ALA A 40 -6.53 -3.25 6.95
C ALA A 40 -7.29 -4.56 6.74
N GLU A 41 -7.72 -4.84 5.51
CA GLU A 41 -8.40 -6.09 5.19
C GLU A 41 -7.48 -7.29 5.33
N SER A 42 -6.20 -7.14 4.95
CA SER A 42 -5.20 -8.19 5.12
C SER A 42 -4.97 -8.51 6.60
N ILE A 43 -4.93 -7.50 7.44
CA ILE A 43 -4.77 -7.67 8.90
C ILE A 43 -6.01 -8.31 9.51
N GLY A 44 -7.20 -7.89 9.09
CA GLY A 44 -8.44 -8.28 9.74
C GLY A 44 -8.66 -7.49 11.01
N GLU A 45 -8.05 -7.91 12.12
CA GLU A 45 -8.12 -7.25 13.41
C GLU A 45 -6.79 -7.34 14.14
N ASN A 46 -6.53 -6.38 15.01
CA ASN A 46 -5.40 -6.40 15.95
C ASN A 46 -4.05 -6.48 15.22
N GLY A 47 -3.72 -5.44 14.49
CA GLY A 47 -2.44 -5.36 13.81
C GLY A 47 -1.92 -3.95 13.72
N GLU A 48 -0.95 -3.74 12.84
CA GLU A 48 -0.30 -2.45 12.68
C GLU A 48 -0.10 -2.13 11.21
N ILE A 49 -0.30 -0.86 10.86
CA ILE A 49 0.07 -0.31 9.55
C ILE A 49 1.14 0.73 9.80
N ILE A 50 2.23 0.66 9.06
CA ILE A 50 3.39 1.54 9.22
C ILE A 50 3.56 2.31 7.91
N ILE A 51 3.47 3.64 7.98
CA ILE A 51 3.69 4.51 6.83
C ILE A 51 5.06 5.17 7.01
N ARG A 52 5.93 4.95 6.05
CA ARG A 52 7.31 5.45 6.11
C ARG A 52 7.61 6.26 4.85
N THR A 53 8.31 7.37 5.02
CA THR A 53 8.80 8.16 3.90
C THR A 53 10.31 8.25 3.93
N SER A 54 10.90 8.46 2.74
CA SER A 54 12.33 8.64 2.58
C SER A 54 12.58 9.70 1.52
N ALA A 55 13.64 10.47 1.67
CA ALA A 55 14.03 11.49 0.69
C ALA A 55 15.10 10.99 -0.26
N SER A 56 15.91 10.01 0.17
CA SER A 56 17.04 9.51 -0.61
C SER A 56 17.17 7.99 -0.45
N PRO A 57 16.49 7.18 -1.26
CA PRO A 57 15.67 7.57 -2.42
C PRO A 57 14.34 8.20 -2.01
N LEU A 58 13.75 8.94 -2.93
CA LEU A 58 12.43 9.53 -2.70
C LEU A 58 11.38 8.43 -2.77
N MET A 59 10.81 8.08 -1.64
CA MET A 59 9.99 6.88 -1.52
C MET A 59 8.90 7.04 -0.45
N LEU A 60 7.75 6.44 -0.72
CA LEU A 60 6.67 6.24 0.24
C LEU A 60 6.45 4.74 0.40
N GLU A 61 6.41 4.27 1.65
CA GLU A 61 6.21 2.85 1.95
C GLU A 61 5.07 2.69 2.93
N ILE A 62 4.17 1.75 2.63
CA ILE A 62 3.07 1.39 3.53
C ILE A 62 3.20 -0.10 3.82
N GLY A 63 3.52 -0.42 5.07
CA GLY A 63 3.68 -1.80 5.52
C GLY A 63 2.56 -2.22 6.42
N ASP A 64 2.24 -3.51 6.45
CA ASP A 64 1.24 -4.05 7.35
C ASP A 64 1.66 -5.41 7.90
N THR A 65 1.13 -5.73 9.08
CA THR A 65 1.40 -6.97 9.79
C THR A 65 0.38 -8.06 9.46
N GLY A 66 -0.32 -7.93 8.34
CA GLY A 66 -1.35 -8.87 7.95
C GLY A 66 -0.83 -10.24 7.54
N GLN A 67 -1.69 -11.00 6.86
CA GLN A 67 -1.38 -12.37 6.48
C GLN A 67 -0.25 -12.50 5.46
N GLY A 68 0.09 -11.41 4.79
CA GLY A 68 1.06 -11.45 3.72
C GLY A 68 0.48 -12.01 2.44
N ILE A 69 1.35 -12.26 1.48
CA ILE A 69 0.97 -12.81 0.17
C ILE A 69 1.95 -13.87 -0.25
N SER A 70 1.48 -14.89 -0.97
CA SER A 70 2.34 -15.89 -1.58
C SER A 70 2.98 -15.33 -2.84
N LYS A 71 4.03 -15.97 -3.33
CA LYS A 71 4.67 -15.56 -4.58
C LYS A 71 3.73 -15.64 -5.77
N GLU A 72 2.84 -16.62 -5.78
CA GLU A 72 1.84 -16.75 -6.84
C GLU A 72 0.87 -15.57 -6.85
N VAL A 73 0.37 -15.20 -5.66
CA VAL A 73 -0.53 -14.06 -5.51
C VAL A 73 0.19 -12.77 -5.86
N GLU A 74 1.43 -12.60 -5.39
CA GLU A 74 2.25 -11.43 -5.69
C GLU A 74 2.36 -11.20 -7.20
N ALA A 75 2.62 -12.25 -7.96
CA ALA A 75 2.77 -12.16 -9.40
C ALA A 75 1.49 -11.72 -10.12
N LYS A 76 0.33 -11.94 -9.52
CA LYS A 76 -0.97 -11.67 -10.13
C LYS A 76 -1.69 -10.44 -9.60
N LEU A 77 -1.16 -9.81 -8.55
CA LEU A 77 -1.89 -8.76 -7.81
C LEU A 77 -2.38 -7.60 -8.68
N PHE A 78 -1.63 -7.23 -9.70
CA PHE A 78 -1.99 -6.12 -10.57
C PHE A 78 -2.65 -6.56 -11.87
N SER A 79 -2.98 -7.85 -11.99
CA SER A 79 -3.73 -8.33 -13.15
C SER A 79 -5.18 -7.87 -13.07
N PRO A 80 -5.81 -7.55 -14.22
CA PRO A 80 -7.21 -7.15 -14.22
C PRO A 80 -8.11 -8.19 -13.56
N PHE A 81 -9.01 -7.73 -12.70
CA PHE A 81 -10.03 -8.54 -12.04
C PHE A 81 -9.49 -9.60 -11.08
N PHE A 82 -8.19 -9.65 -10.86
CA PHE A 82 -7.65 -10.57 -9.88
C PHE A 82 -7.94 -10.08 -8.46
N SER A 83 -8.39 -10.97 -7.58
CA SER A 83 -8.61 -10.64 -6.18
C SER A 83 -8.57 -11.90 -5.34
N THR A 84 -7.96 -11.81 -4.14
CA THR A 84 -8.02 -12.85 -3.12
C THR A 84 -9.21 -12.66 -2.19
N LYS A 85 -9.97 -11.60 -2.39
CA LYS A 85 -11.11 -11.25 -1.52
C LYS A 85 -12.40 -11.80 -2.11
N PRO A 86 -13.31 -12.32 -1.27
CA PRO A 86 -14.55 -12.90 -1.76
C PRO A 86 -15.43 -11.95 -2.55
N ASN A 87 -15.32 -10.65 -2.31
CA ASN A 87 -16.16 -9.64 -2.97
C ASN A 87 -15.51 -9.00 -4.21
N GLY A 88 -14.40 -9.57 -4.70
CA GLY A 88 -13.81 -9.16 -5.95
C GLY A 88 -13.14 -7.79 -5.95
N GLN A 89 -12.39 -7.45 -4.93
CA GLN A 89 -11.77 -6.13 -4.75
C GLN A 89 -10.54 -5.86 -5.62
N GLY A 90 -10.29 -6.66 -6.64
CA GLY A 90 -9.12 -6.48 -7.51
C GLY A 90 -9.09 -5.17 -8.28
N ILE A 91 -10.24 -4.51 -8.45
CA ILE A 91 -10.33 -3.23 -9.16
C ILE A 91 -9.54 -2.13 -8.45
N GLY A 92 -9.47 -2.16 -7.11
CA GLY A 92 -8.70 -1.20 -6.34
C GLY A 92 -7.22 -1.22 -6.69
N LEU A 93 -6.66 -2.40 -6.90
CA LEU A 93 -5.25 -2.53 -7.29
C LEU A 93 -5.01 -2.04 -8.71
N ILE A 94 -5.96 -2.24 -9.62
CA ILE A 94 -5.85 -1.72 -10.98
C ILE A 94 -5.81 -0.19 -10.95
N PHE A 95 -6.66 0.44 -10.16
CA PHE A 95 -6.67 1.89 -10.02
C PHE A 95 -5.32 2.41 -9.52
N ILE A 96 -4.77 1.79 -8.47
CA ILE A 96 -3.47 2.15 -7.91
C ILE A 96 -2.40 2.08 -8.99
N ARG A 97 -2.34 0.98 -9.71
CA ARG A 97 -1.37 0.79 -10.79
C ARG A 97 -1.48 1.88 -11.86
N GLU A 98 -2.70 2.18 -12.32
CA GLU A 98 -2.89 3.16 -13.38
C GLU A 98 -2.45 4.56 -12.95
N VAL A 99 -2.77 4.95 -11.73
CA VAL A 99 -2.34 6.25 -11.20
C VAL A 99 -0.83 6.33 -11.09
N LEU A 100 -0.20 5.31 -10.53
CA LEU A 100 1.26 5.31 -10.34
C LEU A 100 2.01 5.31 -11.67
N MET A 101 1.54 4.53 -12.65
CA MET A 101 2.15 4.53 -13.97
C MET A 101 2.02 5.88 -14.67
N LYS A 102 0.89 6.54 -14.50
CA LYS A 102 0.64 7.86 -15.07
C LYS A 102 1.59 8.93 -14.51
N HIS A 103 2.07 8.73 -13.29
CA HIS A 103 2.98 9.64 -12.62
C HIS A 103 4.45 9.18 -12.71
N ASP A 104 4.72 8.19 -13.55
CA ASP A 104 6.07 7.64 -13.76
C ASP A 104 6.71 7.11 -12.48
N CYS A 105 5.89 6.60 -11.57
CA CYS A 105 6.37 5.98 -10.34
C CYS A 105 6.65 4.50 -10.57
N THR A 106 7.69 4.00 -9.90
CA THR A 106 7.87 2.56 -9.77
C THR A 106 7.27 2.10 -8.45
N PHE A 107 6.81 0.86 -8.40
CA PHE A 107 6.13 0.37 -7.20
C PHE A 107 6.26 -1.14 -7.09
N SER A 108 6.13 -1.63 -5.86
CA SER A 108 6.14 -3.06 -5.58
C SER A 108 5.27 -3.36 -4.37
N LEU A 109 4.76 -4.58 -4.30
CA LEU A 109 4.03 -5.09 -3.15
C LEU A 109 4.58 -6.47 -2.86
N ARG A 110 5.26 -6.63 -1.71
CA ARG A 110 5.97 -7.87 -1.37
C ARG A 110 5.91 -8.16 0.12
N PRO A 111 5.90 -9.45 0.50
CA PRO A 111 6.17 -9.83 1.88
C PRO A 111 7.69 -9.78 2.11
N TYR A 112 8.07 -9.39 3.33
CA TYR A 112 9.46 -9.32 3.74
C TYR A 112 9.74 -10.36 4.83
N PRO A 113 11.02 -10.74 5.03
CA PRO A 113 11.36 -11.75 6.03
C PRO A 113 10.96 -11.42 7.46
N ASP A 114 10.75 -10.14 7.78
CA ASP A 114 10.31 -9.71 9.10
C ASP A 114 8.80 -9.90 9.33
N GLY A 115 8.09 -10.48 8.37
CA GLY A 115 6.65 -10.70 8.48
C GLY A 115 5.79 -9.52 8.06
N ILE A 116 6.40 -8.44 7.60
CA ILE A 116 5.67 -7.25 7.16
C ILE A 116 5.55 -7.25 5.64
N THR A 117 4.33 -7.08 5.14
CA THR A 117 4.07 -6.90 3.71
C THR A 117 4.14 -5.41 3.41
N ARG A 118 4.96 -5.04 2.42
CA ARG A 118 5.21 -3.63 2.12
C ARG A 118 4.82 -3.26 0.71
N PHE A 119 4.07 -2.16 0.59
CA PHE A 119 3.80 -1.51 -0.67
C PHE A 119 4.75 -0.31 -0.76
N ARG A 120 5.66 -0.33 -1.73
CA ARG A 120 6.64 0.74 -1.94
C ARG A 120 6.34 1.49 -3.21
N ILE A 121 6.39 2.82 -3.11
CA ILE A 121 6.23 3.72 -4.25
C ILE A 121 7.50 4.57 -4.33
N CYS A 122 8.21 4.48 -5.46
CA CYS A 122 9.41 5.29 -5.71
C CYS A 122 9.09 6.34 -6.77
N PHE A 123 9.35 7.56 -6.45
CA PHE A 123 9.04 8.70 -7.34
C PHE A 123 10.17 9.05 -8.29
#